data_b2409ebd1c10d21f57ecc8289a318edf
#
_entry.id   b2409ebd1c10d21f57ecc8289a318edf
#
_cell.length_a   1.000
_cell.length_b   1.000
_cell.length_c   1.000
_cell.angle_alpha   90.00
_cell.angle_beta   90.00
_cell.angle_gamma   90.00
#
_symmetry.space_group_name_H-M   'P 1'
#
loop_
_entity.id
_entity.type
_entity.pdbx_description
1 polymer ?
#
loop_
_entity_poly.entity_id
_entity_poly.type
_entity_poly.pdbx_seq_one_letter_code
_entity_poly.pdbx_strand_id
1 'polypeptide(L)'
;MANLKEIRDRIVSVKNTRKITEAMRLVAAAKVRRAQDQVLKSRPFADKLARVLENIQSRVQFEAVDSPLLSKREVKSISLVCITADRGCLLYTSDAADE
;
A
#
# COMPACT_ATOMS: atom_id res chain seq x y z
N MET A 1 38.89 0.16 30.36
CA MET A 1 39.04 1.33 29.46
C MET A 1 39.02 0.83 28.04
N ALA A 2 38.18 1.42 27.22
CA ALA A 2 38.16 1.07 25.80
C ALA A 2 39.50 1.42 25.13
N ASN A 3 40.11 0.43 24.47
CA ASN A 3 41.39 0.62 23.80
C ASN A 3 41.16 1.48 22.53
N LEU A 4 42.07 2.44 22.22
CA LEU A 4 42.01 3.27 21.03
C LEU A 4 41.81 2.45 19.74
N LYS A 5 42.34 1.25 19.67
CA LYS A 5 42.17 0.32 18.57
C LYS A 5 40.71 -0.10 18.45
N GLU A 6 40.08 -0.49 19.55
CA GLU A 6 38.68 -0.92 19.59
C GLU A 6 37.74 0.21 19.12
N ILE A 7 37.99 1.44 19.53
CA ILE A 7 37.22 2.61 19.09
C ILE A 7 37.37 2.84 17.58
N ARG A 8 38.58 2.70 17.03
CA ARG A 8 38.81 2.81 15.60
C ARG A 8 38.09 1.75 14.79
N ASP A 9 38.14 0.50 15.24
CA ASP A 9 37.45 -0.61 14.62
C ASP A 9 35.94 -0.41 14.63
N ARG A 10 35.42 0.12 15.74
CA ARG A 10 33.98 0.45 15.86
C ARG A 10 33.56 1.58 14.91
N ILE A 11 34.39 2.61 14.75
CA ILE A 11 34.14 3.70 13.79
C ILE A 11 34.09 3.17 12.35
N VAL A 12 35.02 2.27 11.98
CA VAL A 12 35.04 1.64 10.66
C VAL A 12 33.78 0.81 10.42
N SER A 13 33.40 0.00 11.41
CA SER A 13 32.20 -0.82 11.34
C SER A 13 30.93 0.05 11.16
N VAL A 14 30.77 1.10 11.94
CA VAL A 14 29.64 2.03 11.83
C VAL A 14 29.61 2.74 10.47
N LYS A 15 30.78 3.15 9.94
CA LYS A 15 30.87 3.74 8.59
C LYS A 15 30.41 2.75 7.51
N ASN A 16 30.77 1.48 7.62
CA ASN A 16 30.35 0.47 6.68
C ASN A 16 28.83 0.21 6.79
N THR A 17 28.31 0.10 8.01
CA THR A 17 26.86 -0.03 8.24
C THR A 17 26.09 1.15 7.64
N ARG A 18 26.61 2.38 7.80
CA ARG A 18 26.01 3.57 7.18
C ARG A 18 25.93 3.44 5.66
N LYS A 19 26.99 2.98 4.99
CA LYS A 19 26.99 2.78 3.53
C LYS A 19 25.93 1.75 3.10
N ILE A 20 25.81 0.66 3.84
CA ILE A 20 24.81 -0.37 3.56
C ILE A 20 23.39 0.20 3.72
N THR A 21 23.13 0.94 4.79
CA THR A 21 21.82 1.56 5.05
C THR A 21 21.47 2.59 3.97
N GLU A 22 22.45 3.37 3.51
CA GLU A 22 22.28 4.32 2.41
C GLU A 22 21.87 3.59 1.10
N ALA A 23 22.54 2.48 0.78
CA ALA A 23 22.21 1.66 -0.37
C ALA A 23 20.79 1.08 -0.24
N MET A 24 20.40 0.58 0.94
CA MET A 24 19.04 0.09 1.19
C MET A 24 18.00 1.19 1.02
N ARG A 25 18.30 2.41 1.45
CA ARG A 25 17.42 3.58 1.25
C ARG A 25 17.18 3.86 -0.23
N LEU A 26 18.23 3.82 -1.04
CA LEU A 26 18.13 4.05 -2.50
C LEU A 26 17.27 2.98 -3.18
N VAL A 27 17.47 1.71 -2.81
CA VAL A 27 16.66 0.59 -3.35
C VAL A 27 15.20 0.73 -2.94
N ALA A 28 14.94 1.08 -1.68
CA ALA A 28 13.56 1.30 -1.19
C ALA A 28 12.89 2.47 -1.93
N ALA A 29 13.59 3.58 -2.12
CA ALA A 29 13.09 4.73 -2.89
C ALA A 29 12.74 4.36 -4.34
N ALA A 30 13.57 3.55 -5.00
CA ALA A 30 13.31 3.07 -6.36
C ALA A 30 12.06 2.16 -6.42
N LYS A 31 11.85 1.29 -5.42
CA LYS A 31 10.64 0.45 -5.32
C LYS A 31 9.38 1.30 -5.12
N VAL A 32 9.43 2.28 -4.22
CA VAL A 32 8.32 3.21 -3.99
C VAL A 32 7.96 3.96 -5.27
N ARG A 33 8.95 4.50 -5.97
CA ARG A 33 8.72 5.21 -7.23
C ARG A 33 8.04 4.33 -8.27
N ARG A 34 8.50 3.08 -8.43
CA ARG A 34 7.84 2.13 -9.36
C ARG A 34 6.39 1.86 -8.98
N ALA A 35 6.10 1.67 -7.70
CA ALA A 35 4.74 1.46 -7.21
C ALA A 35 3.86 2.70 -7.45
N GLN A 36 4.38 3.90 -7.21
CA GLN A 36 3.69 5.15 -7.50
C GLN A 36 3.38 5.31 -8.99
N ASP A 37 4.35 5.02 -9.86
CA ASP A 37 4.16 5.09 -11.31
C ASP A 37 3.06 4.11 -11.79
N GLN A 38 2.99 2.92 -11.20
CA GLN A 38 1.91 1.96 -11.50
C GLN A 38 0.54 2.49 -11.06
N VAL A 39 0.44 3.04 -9.86
CA VAL A 39 -0.81 3.63 -9.37
C VAL A 39 -1.26 4.79 -10.25
N LEU A 40 -0.34 5.68 -10.63
CA LEU A 40 -0.65 6.81 -11.49
C LEU A 40 -1.14 6.38 -12.89
N LYS A 41 -0.58 5.28 -13.41
CA LYS A 41 -1.03 4.71 -14.70
C LYS A 41 -2.41 4.05 -14.62
N SER A 42 -2.76 3.46 -13.48
CA SER A 42 -4.04 2.78 -13.31
C SER A 42 -5.19 3.72 -12.90
N ARG A 43 -4.90 4.89 -12.32
CA ARG A 43 -5.93 5.89 -11.96
C ARG A 43 -6.87 6.26 -13.11
N PRO A 44 -6.39 6.62 -14.33
CA PRO A 44 -7.29 6.99 -15.43
C PRO A 44 -8.27 5.88 -15.80
N PHE A 45 -7.84 4.62 -15.68
CA PHE A 45 -8.72 3.47 -15.91
C PHE A 45 -9.81 3.38 -14.83
N ALA A 46 -9.45 3.50 -13.56
CA ALA A 46 -10.40 3.49 -12.46
C ALA A 46 -11.44 4.62 -12.58
N ASP A 47 -10.99 5.83 -12.91
CA ASP A 47 -11.86 6.99 -13.10
C ASP A 47 -12.82 6.80 -14.29
N LYS A 48 -12.34 6.22 -15.39
CA LYS A 48 -13.19 5.89 -16.54
C LYS A 48 -14.21 4.82 -16.20
N LEU A 49 -13.79 3.78 -15.50
CA LEU A 49 -14.69 2.71 -15.06
C LEU A 49 -15.79 3.24 -14.15
N ALA A 50 -15.44 4.08 -13.17
CA ALA A 50 -16.41 4.72 -12.29
C ALA A 50 -17.45 5.54 -13.07
N ARG A 51 -17.01 6.33 -14.04
CA ARG A 51 -17.92 7.10 -14.92
C ARG A 51 -18.82 6.21 -15.77
N VAL A 52 -18.31 5.10 -16.27
CA VAL A 52 -19.13 4.14 -17.05
C VAL A 52 -20.21 3.54 -16.15
N LEU A 53 -19.85 3.12 -14.92
CA LEU A 53 -20.80 2.61 -13.95
C LEU A 53 -21.86 3.65 -13.58
N GLU A 54 -21.49 4.88 -13.34
CA GLU A 54 -22.40 5.98 -13.04
C GLU A 54 -23.37 6.24 -14.20
N ASN A 55 -22.87 6.24 -15.45
CA ASN A 55 -23.70 6.37 -16.66
C ASN A 55 -24.68 5.19 -16.83
N ILE A 56 -24.27 3.98 -16.51
CA ILE A 56 -25.14 2.82 -16.53
C ILE A 56 -26.21 2.98 -15.44
N GLN A 57 -25.81 3.33 -14.24
CA GLN A 57 -26.73 3.53 -13.11
C GLN A 57 -27.76 4.62 -13.36
N SER A 58 -27.41 5.67 -14.05
CA SER A 58 -28.32 6.77 -14.35
C SER A 58 -29.31 6.48 -15.48
N ARG A 59 -29.00 5.55 -16.38
CA ARG A 59 -29.81 5.26 -17.59
C ARG A 59 -30.63 3.98 -17.49
N VAL A 60 -30.25 3.06 -16.62
CA VAL A 60 -30.91 1.77 -16.46
C VAL A 60 -31.93 1.88 -15.32
N GLN A 61 -33.19 1.59 -15.61
CA GLN A 61 -34.18 1.35 -14.58
C GLN A 61 -33.83 -0.01 -13.94
N PHE A 62 -33.30 0.01 -12.73
CA PHE A 62 -32.78 -1.19 -12.02
C PHE A 62 -33.86 -2.29 -11.84
N GLU A 63 -35.14 -1.92 -11.86
CA GLU A 63 -36.27 -2.83 -11.76
C GLU A 63 -36.46 -3.73 -13.00
N ALA A 64 -35.91 -3.29 -14.15
CA ALA A 64 -36.02 -4.01 -15.42
C ALA A 64 -34.83 -4.94 -15.73
N VAL A 65 -33.76 -4.91 -14.93
CA VAL A 65 -32.56 -5.72 -15.13
C VAL A 65 -32.44 -6.76 -14.03
N ASP A 66 -32.67 -8.00 -14.42
CA ASP A 66 -32.48 -9.17 -13.54
C ASP A 66 -30.95 -9.45 -13.40
N SER A 67 -30.25 -8.61 -12.66
CA SER A 67 -28.83 -8.78 -12.37
C SER A 67 -28.60 -8.82 -10.87
N PRO A 68 -28.03 -9.90 -10.34
CA PRO A 68 -27.77 -10.04 -8.91
C PRO A 68 -26.77 -9.02 -8.36
N LEU A 69 -25.96 -8.36 -9.24
CA LEU A 69 -25.01 -7.32 -8.86
C LEU A 69 -25.65 -5.93 -8.73
N LEU A 70 -26.76 -5.70 -9.42
CA LEU A 70 -27.45 -4.40 -9.44
C LEU A 70 -28.69 -4.36 -8.53
N SER A 71 -29.15 -5.50 -8.06
CA SER A 71 -30.31 -5.59 -7.16
C SER A 71 -29.98 -5.01 -5.78
N LYS A 72 -30.84 -4.15 -5.26
CA LYS A 72 -30.74 -3.66 -3.87
C LYS A 72 -31.08 -4.81 -2.93
N ARG A 73 -30.12 -5.21 -2.13
CA ARG A 73 -30.26 -6.25 -1.11
C ARG A 73 -30.01 -5.68 0.28
N GLU A 74 -30.65 -6.25 1.27
CA GLU A 74 -30.37 -5.94 2.66
C GLU A 74 -28.95 -6.41 3.01
N VAL A 75 -28.15 -5.52 3.61
CA VAL A 75 -26.77 -5.82 4.00
C VAL A 75 -26.80 -6.63 5.28
N LYS A 76 -26.54 -7.94 5.19
CA LYS A 76 -26.49 -8.86 6.34
C LYS A 76 -25.08 -9.07 6.89
N SER A 77 -24.07 -8.90 6.05
CA SER A 77 -22.66 -9.05 6.45
C SER A 77 -21.77 -8.12 5.64
N ILE A 78 -20.73 -7.62 6.26
CA ILE A 78 -19.74 -6.74 5.66
C ILE A 78 -18.38 -7.41 5.81
N SER A 79 -17.65 -7.58 4.68
CA SER A 79 -16.26 -8.03 4.70
C SER A 79 -15.35 -6.83 4.56
N LEU A 80 -14.51 -6.63 5.57
CA LEU A 80 -13.48 -5.60 5.55
C LEU A 80 -12.15 -6.22 5.14
N VAL A 81 -11.54 -5.72 4.07
CA VAL A 81 -10.23 -6.17 3.60
C VAL A 81 -9.20 -5.11 3.96
N CYS A 82 -8.35 -5.40 4.94
CA CYS A 82 -7.24 -4.54 5.35
C CYS A 82 -5.97 -4.96 4.62
N ILE A 83 -5.32 -4.03 3.92
CA ILE A 83 -4.03 -4.24 3.25
C ILE A 83 -2.99 -3.44 4.01
N THR A 84 -2.15 -4.12 4.77
CA THR A 84 -1.13 -3.52 5.62
C THR A 84 0.27 -3.94 5.20
N ALA A 85 1.30 -3.35 5.82
CA ALA A 85 2.69 -3.73 5.58
C ALA A 85 3.05 -4.97 6.40
N ASP A 86 3.74 -5.94 5.79
CA ASP A 86 4.17 -7.17 6.46
C ASP A 86 5.42 -6.96 7.34
N ARG A 87 6.12 -5.84 7.19
CA ARG A 87 7.43 -5.62 7.82
C ARG A 87 7.69 -4.15 8.09
N GLY A 88 8.37 -3.88 9.21
CA GLY A 88 8.82 -2.54 9.61
C GLY A 88 7.95 -1.90 10.69
N CYS A 89 8.23 -0.64 11.01
CA CYS A 89 7.53 0.06 12.09
C CYS A 89 6.04 0.31 11.81
N LEU A 90 5.62 0.28 10.55
CA LEU A 90 4.19 0.39 10.19
C LEU A 90 3.39 -0.87 10.55
N LEU A 91 4.04 -2.00 10.75
CA LEU A 91 3.39 -3.21 11.25
C LEU A 91 2.90 -3.03 12.70
N TYR A 92 3.71 -2.36 13.53
CA TYR A 92 3.40 -2.17 14.95
C TYR A 92 2.40 -1.03 15.21
N THR A 93 2.21 -0.15 14.25
CA THR A 93 1.27 0.98 14.35
C THR A 93 -0.06 0.74 13.65
N SER A 94 -0.17 -0.33 12.84
CA SER A 94 -1.42 -0.75 12.22
C SER A 94 -2.18 -1.72 13.11
N ASP A 95 -2.60 -1.25 14.28
CA ASP A 95 -3.42 -1.99 15.25
C ASP A 95 -4.86 -2.26 14.72
N ALA A 96 -5.15 -1.79 13.53
CA ALA A 96 -6.46 -1.92 12.90
C ALA A 96 -6.82 -3.35 12.45
N ALA A 97 -5.91 -4.32 12.57
CA ALA A 97 -6.17 -5.71 12.23
C ALA A 97 -6.38 -6.62 13.47
N ASP A 98 -6.12 -6.11 14.68
CA ASP A 98 -6.18 -6.87 15.94
C ASP A 98 -7.45 -6.55 16.76
N GLU A 99 -8.29 -5.59 16.30
CA GLU A 99 -9.64 -5.35 16.81
C GLU A 99 -10.70 -5.89 15.81
#